data_78416863f62c70c0ad19ff9a13889f17
#
_entry.id   78416863f62c70c0ad19ff9a13889f17
#
_cell.length_a   1.000
_cell.length_b   1.000
_cell.length_c   1.000
_cell.angle_alpha   90.00
_cell.angle_beta   90.00
_cell.angle_gamma   90.00
#
_symmetry.space_group_name_H-M   'P 1'
#
loop_
_entity.id
_entity.type
_entity.pdbx_description
1 polymer ?
#
loop_
_entity_poly.entity_id
_entity_poly.type
_entity_poly.pdbx_seq_one_letter_code
_entity_poly.pdbx_strand_id
1 'polypeptide(L)'
;MTTEKRFHPFLALRFLRKTLAVYLLPLINVLFERNWSALWTALQQDLIIFALMAGISWVILNASSWSLDDHDILHIHWKLFFRFDRAISGDALAALTIERPVLFRLGGASRVVLYPTGQPKKKTFSLCLEKEDAEELADRLLPIEHPTIHRPGGGERMALVLLGANSISTLTLLALAVRETEQLPQDAQTIAFAQLNFFAALAARWLPAGAAWLVVLAATVFGTSLLRSFAQTVRYQVWRTEDQIGSKGGWLQKFECRVRSSQISFADVRFSPVARLMRRWPVFVTAGCCSPELPLFVYRSGEEEMFRDLLPDFRMPPEFLADTRKRSLIFFAPAGVPFALCLLLVLVSRYTLPSMTPLLMIPTLICLLFLAGAWMGYRQEGIWPQDGRLTLRRQKGLYLHCICAFHPDLCLTSVQSPWAYSVRRTTLTLTFPGKIKLNVRSIPEEEAERCFSTLE
;
A
#
# COMPACT_ATOMS: atom_id res chain seq x y z
N MET A 1 11.97 -2.91 -37.83
CA MET A 1 11.22 -1.63 -37.97
C MET A 1 10.33 -1.47 -36.75
N THR A 2 10.68 -0.59 -35.85
CA THR A 2 9.88 -0.33 -34.63
C THR A 2 8.61 0.42 -35.03
N THR A 3 7.45 -0.24 -34.91
CA THR A 3 6.16 0.40 -35.15
C THR A 3 5.81 1.28 -33.93
N GLU A 4 5.77 2.60 -34.13
CA GLU A 4 5.25 3.51 -33.10
C GLU A 4 3.75 3.23 -32.90
N LYS A 5 3.38 2.85 -31.67
CA LYS A 5 2.00 2.63 -31.23
C LYS A 5 1.52 3.83 -30.40
N ARG A 6 0.23 4.14 -30.42
CA ARG A 6 -0.37 5.21 -29.62
C ARG A 6 -0.86 4.66 -28.29
N PHE A 7 -0.97 5.55 -27.31
CA PHE A 7 -1.61 5.20 -26.04
C PHE A 7 -3.12 5.09 -26.17
N HIS A 8 -3.71 4.23 -25.36
CA HIS A 8 -5.15 4.05 -25.36
C HIS A 8 -5.89 5.32 -24.89
N PRO A 9 -7.04 5.71 -25.49
CA PRO A 9 -7.80 6.91 -25.13
C PRO A 9 -8.20 7.01 -23.66
N PHE A 10 -8.30 5.90 -22.94
CA PHE A 10 -8.54 5.88 -21.49
C PHE A 10 -7.42 6.54 -20.65
N LEU A 11 -6.28 6.84 -21.26
CA LEU A 11 -5.27 7.70 -20.62
C LEU A 11 -5.85 9.11 -20.33
N ALA A 12 -6.70 9.62 -21.20
CA ALA A 12 -7.43 10.87 -20.99
C ALA A 12 -8.33 10.81 -19.75
N LEU A 13 -9.00 9.69 -19.52
CA LEU A 13 -9.85 9.49 -18.36
C LEU A 13 -9.08 9.61 -17.03
N ARG A 14 -7.80 9.31 -17.02
CA ARG A 14 -6.94 9.49 -15.85
C ARG A 14 -6.78 10.97 -15.48
N PHE A 15 -6.64 11.85 -16.47
CA PHE A 15 -6.57 13.30 -16.26
C PHE A 15 -7.95 13.84 -15.88
N LEU A 16 -8.99 13.37 -16.57
CA LEU A 16 -10.38 13.77 -16.34
C LEU A 16 -10.96 13.27 -15.02
N ARG A 17 -10.47 12.17 -14.45
CA ARG A 17 -11.09 11.51 -13.27
C ARG A 17 -11.29 12.44 -12.09
N LYS A 18 -10.31 13.29 -11.77
CA LYS A 18 -10.42 14.23 -10.65
C LYS A 18 -11.40 15.34 -10.96
N THR A 19 -11.34 15.86 -12.16
CA THR A 19 -12.23 16.90 -12.66
C THR A 19 -13.65 16.39 -12.77
N LEU A 20 -13.84 15.18 -13.31
CA LEU A 20 -15.13 14.50 -13.44
C LEU A 20 -15.81 14.29 -12.09
N ALA A 21 -15.05 13.89 -11.05
CA ALA A 21 -15.61 13.73 -9.71
C ALA A 21 -16.07 15.07 -9.12
N VAL A 22 -15.35 16.16 -9.35
CA VAL A 22 -15.69 17.50 -8.85
C VAL A 22 -16.96 18.06 -9.52
N TYR A 23 -17.16 17.82 -10.82
CA TYR A 23 -18.29 18.36 -11.57
C TYR A 23 -19.53 17.47 -11.57
N LEU A 24 -19.36 16.12 -11.49
CA LEU A 24 -20.53 15.22 -11.41
C LEU A 24 -21.30 15.34 -10.10
N LEU A 25 -20.61 15.69 -9.00
CA LEU A 25 -21.27 15.80 -7.69
C LEU A 25 -22.34 16.89 -7.62
N PRO A 26 -22.12 18.14 -8.06
CA PRO A 26 -23.16 19.15 -8.14
C PRO A 26 -24.34 18.75 -9.04
N LEU A 27 -24.04 18.08 -10.18
CA LEU A 27 -25.08 17.56 -11.09
C LEU A 27 -25.97 16.52 -10.41
N ILE A 28 -25.43 15.67 -9.56
CA ILE A 28 -26.20 14.70 -8.76
C ILE A 28 -27.16 15.43 -7.83
N ASN A 29 -26.74 16.53 -7.17
CA ASN A 29 -27.59 17.32 -6.30
C ASN A 29 -28.82 17.91 -7.07
N VAL A 30 -28.55 18.54 -8.20
CA VAL A 30 -29.63 19.14 -9.05
C VAL A 30 -30.58 18.07 -9.58
N LEU A 31 -30.07 16.85 -9.86
CA LEU A 31 -30.89 15.72 -10.28
C LEU A 31 -31.84 15.26 -9.15
N PHE A 32 -31.39 15.23 -7.91
CA PHE A 32 -32.22 14.87 -6.75
C PHE A 32 -33.28 15.92 -6.45
N GLU A 33 -32.98 17.20 -6.64
CA GLU A 33 -33.93 18.32 -6.51
C GLU A 33 -35.01 18.34 -7.58
N ARG A 34 -34.92 17.48 -8.61
CA ARG A 34 -35.81 17.43 -9.78
C ARG A 34 -35.97 18.77 -10.49
N ASN A 35 -35.03 19.67 -10.34
CA ASN A 35 -35.04 20.97 -11.01
C ASN A 35 -34.37 20.85 -12.37
N TRP A 36 -35.19 20.50 -13.37
CA TRP A 36 -34.72 20.25 -14.75
C TRP A 36 -34.10 21.46 -15.42
N SER A 37 -34.56 22.66 -15.11
CA SER A 37 -34.01 23.91 -15.69
C SER A 37 -32.62 24.19 -15.13
N ALA A 38 -32.42 24.05 -13.83
CA ALA A 38 -31.09 24.17 -13.19
C ALA A 38 -30.16 23.08 -13.66
N LEU A 39 -30.63 21.82 -13.82
CA LEU A 39 -29.88 20.72 -14.37
C LEU A 39 -29.35 21.02 -15.78
N TRP A 40 -30.18 21.57 -16.63
CA TRP A 40 -29.82 21.90 -18.02
C TRP A 40 -28.72 22.98 -18.05
N THR A 41 -28.87 24.03 -17.25
CA THR A 41 -27.89 25.12 -17.16
C THR A 41 -26.53 24.64 -16.61
N ALA A 42 -26.55 23.84 -15.53
CA ALA A 42 -25.35 23.24 -14.97
C ALA A 42 -24.68 22.30 -15.97
N LEU A 43 -25.46 21.46 -16.66
CA LEU A 43 -24.95 20.53 -17.67
C LEU A 43 -24.31 21.24 -18.86
N GLN A 44 -24.86 22.40 -19.29
CA GLN A 44 -24.24 23.20 -20.34
C GLN A 44 -22.92 23.80 -19.92
N GLN A 45 -22.81 24.32 -18.70
CA GLN A 45 -21.55 24.87 -18.16
C GLN A 45 -20.50 23.78 -18.03
N ASP A 46 -20.86 22.62 -17.45
CA ASP A 46 -19.97 21.49 -17.30
C ASP A 46 -19.54 20.90 -18.64
N LEU A 47 -20.45 20.86 -19.64
CA LEU A 47 -20.15 20.36 -20.98
C LEU A 47 -19.04 21.17 -21.67
N ILE A 48 -19.01 22.48 -21.49
CA ILE A 48 -17.95 23.33 -22.03
C ILE A 48 -16.60 22.97 -21.40
N ILE A 49 -16.57 22.82 -20.07
CA ILE A 49 -15.35 22.44 -19.34
C ILE A 49 -14.91 21.02 -19.74
N PHE A 50 -15.87 20.09 -19.86
CA PHE A 50 -15.59 18.74 -20.34
C PHE A 50 -15.04 18.72 -21.77
N ALA A 51 -15.62 19.50 -22.67
CA ALA A 51 -15.14 19.60 -24.05
C ALA A 51 -13.73 20.16 -24.12
N LEU A 52 -13.43 21.19 -23.32
CA LEU A 52 -12.09 21.77 -23.23
C LEU A 52 -11.08 20.78 -22.68
N MET A 53 -11.42 20.08 -21.58
CA MET A 53 -10.57 19.07 -20.99
C MET A 53 -10.40 17.84 -21.90
N ALA A 54 -11.44 17.43 -22.61
CA ALA A 54 -11.38 16.37 -23.61
C ALA A 54 -10.46 16.78 -24.78
N GLY A 55 -10.58 18.02 -25.25
CA GLY A 55 -9.68 18.57 -26.27
C GLY A 55 -8.23 18.58 -25.86
N ILE A 56 -7.91 19.06 -24.64
CA ILE A 56 -6.55 19.04 -24.08
C ILE A 56 -6.06 17.58 -23.98
N SER A 57 -6.89 16.69 -23.46
CA SER A 57 -6.55 15.28 -23.32
C SER A 57 -6.27 14.61 -24.65
N TRP A 58 -7.05 14.95 -25.68
CA TRP A 58 -6.85 14.44 -27.03
C TRP A 58 -5.55 14.94 -27.67
N VAL A 59 -5.21 16.22 -27.48
CA VAL A 59 -3.93 16.78 -27.91
C VAL A 59 -2.77 16.03 -27.23
N ILE A 60 -2.86 15.80 -25.93
CA ILE A 60 -1.86 15.03 -25.17
C ILE A 60 -1.72 13.60 -25.71
N LEU A 61 -2.83 12.92 -25.99
CA LEU A 61 -2.83 11.57 -26.54
C LEU A 61 -2.18 11.50 -27.92
N ASN A 62 -2.53 12.43 -28.80
CA ASN A 62 -1.96 12.46 -30.16
C ASN A 62 -0.46 12.84 -30.16
N ALA A 63 -0.01 13.58 -29.15
CA ALA A 63 1.38 13.97 -28.98
C ALA A 63 2.23 12.90 -28.29
N SER A 64 1.63 11.81 -27.81
CA SER A 64 2.32 10.76 -27.08
C SER A 64 2.27 9.42 -27.84
N SER A 65 3.41 8.77 -27.95
CA SER A 65 3.58 7.46 -28.58
C SER A 65 4.53 6.59 -27.77
N TRP A 66 4.47 5.31 -28.00
CA TRP A 66 5.42 4.36 -27.45
C TRP A 66 5.86 3.37 -28.52
N SER A 67 7.05 2.84 -28.40
CA SER A 67 7.55 1.78 -29.28
C SER A 67 8.41 0.82 -28.47
N LEU A 68 8.43 -0.41 -28.89
CA LEU A 68 9.28 -1.46 -28.33
C LEU A 68 10.30 -1.85 -29.41
N ASP A 69 11.57 -1.78 -29.05
CA ASP A 69 12.65 -2.14 -29.98
C ASP A 69 12.88 -3.65 -30.01
N ASP A 70 13.61 -4.13 -31.01
CA ASP A 70 14.00 -5.53 -31.16
C ASP A 70 14.89 -6.04 -30.00
N HIS A 71 15.51 -5.12 -29.27
CA HIS A 71 16.31 -5.35 -28.07
C HIS A 71 15.52 -5.25 -26.75
N ASP A 72 14.19 -5.31 -26.79
CA ASP A 72 13.29 -5.20 -25.63
C ASP A 72 13.46 -3.90 -24.83
N ILE A 73 13.80 -2.81 -25.53
CA ILE A 73 13.86 -1.48 -24.97
C ILE A 73 12.55 -0.76 -25.27
N LEU A 74 11.84 -0.36 -24.22
CA LEU A 74 10.64 0.44 -24.32
C LEU A 74 11.01 1.92 -24.48
N HIS A 75 10.65 2.51 -25.60
CA HIS A 75 10.75 3.93 -25.87
C HIS A 75 9.41 4.62 -25.65
N ILE A 76 9.40 5.67 -24.86
CA ILE A 76 8.22 6.50 -24.58
C ILE A 76 8.51 7.90 -25.10
N HIS A 77 7.71 8.34 -26.05
CA HIS A 77 7.84 9.64 -26.71
C HIS A 77 6.70 10.56 -26.31
N TRP A 78 7.05 11.77 -25.89
CA TRP A 78 6.11 12.85 -25.62
C TRP A 78 6.52 14.06 -26.46
N LYS A 79 5.66 14.44 -27.40
CA LYS A 79 5.93 15.50 -28.39
C LYS A 79 4.89 16.61 -28.27
N LEU A 80 4.70 17.23 -27.07
CA LEU A 80 3.76 18.33 -26.90
C LEU A 80 4.46 19.68 -27.18
N PHE A 81 4.85 20.43 -26.17
CA PHE A 81 5.64 21.64 -26.26
C PHE A 81 7.15 21.38 -26.18
N PHE A 82 7.50 20.30 -25.45
CA PHE A 82 8.85 19.79 -25.33
C PHE A 82 8.89 18.35 -25.79
N ARG A 83 9.96 18.01 -26.49
CA ARG A 83 10.22 16.60 -26.83
C ARG A 83 10.86 15.94 -25.62
N PHE A 84 10.23 14.92 -25.13
CA PHE A 84 10.71 14.13 -24.03
C PHE A 84 10.72 12.66 -24.44
N ASP A 85 11.90 12.11 -24.56
CA ASP A 85 12.10 10.72 -24.96
C ASP A 85 12.71 9.95 -23.77
N ARG A 86 12.15 8.81 -23.45
CA ARG A 86 12.69 7.88 -22.44
C ARG A 86 12.78 6.50 -22.99
N ALA A 87 13.94 5.87 -22.76
CA ALA A 87 14.18 4.47 -23.00
C ALA A 87 14.23 3.72 -21.66
N ILE A 88 13.57 2.56 -21.59
CA ILE A 88 13.53 1.68 -20.41
C ILE A 88 13.82 0.27 -20.92
N SER A 89 14.96 -0.27 -20.54
CA SER A 89 15.30 -1.69 -20.80
C SER A 89 14.56 -2.61 -19.83
N GLY A 90 14.21 -3.81 -20.28
CA GLY A 90 13.66 -4.86 -19.43
C GLY A 90 14.56 -5.16 -18.22
N ASP A 91 15.90 -5.12 -18.40
CA ASP A 91 16.86 -5.36 -17.31
C ASP A 91 16.87 -4.26 -16.24
N ALA A 92 16.47 -3.04 -16.61
CA ALA A 92 16.35 -1.94 -15.67
C ALA A 92 15.01 -1.95 -14.90
N LEU A 93 14.16 -2.97 -15.10
CA LEU A 93 12.89 -3.10 -14.38
C LEU A 93 13.02 -4.03 -13.18
N ALA A 94 12.63 -3.51 -12.02
CA ALA A 94 12.48 -4.31 -10.79
C ALA A 94 11.13 -5.06 -10.78
N ALA A 95 10.07 -4.42 -11.25
CA ALA A 95 8.75 -5.01 -11.32
C ALA A 95 7.88 -4.34 -12.38
N LEU A 96 6.84 -5.04 -12.80
CA LEU A 96 5.80 -4.59 -13.71
C LEU A 96 4.43 -5.01 -13.13
N THR A 97 3.45 -4.11 -13.16
CA THR A 97 2.07 -4.44 -12.80
C THR A 97 1.10 -4.09 -13.91
N ILE A 98 0.19 -5.00 -14.22
CA ILE A 98 -0.93 -4.78 -15.14
C ILE A 98 -2.21 -4.72 -14.31
N GLU A 99 -2.93 -3.63 -14.38
CA GLU A 99 -4.19 -3.43 -13.68
C GLU A 99 -5.32 -3.20 -14.68
N ARG A 100 -6.43 -3.91 -14.50
CA ARG A 100 -7.64 -3.79 -15.32
C ARG A 100 -8.88 -3.59 -14.45
N PRO A 101 -9.13 -2.37 -13.96
CA PRO A 101 -10.39 -2.01 -13.32
C PRO A 101 -11.58 -2.26 -14.25
N VAL A 102 -12.78 -2.38 -13.70
CA VAL A 102 -14.01 -2.68 -14.48
C VAL A 102 -14.17 -1.71 -15.66
N LEU A 103 -14.02 -0.41 -15.42
CA LEU A 103 -14.16 0.61 -16.48
C LEU A 103 -13.14 0.42 -17.60
N PHE A 104 -11.88 0.12 -17.27
CA PHE A 104 -10.83 -0.14 -18.26
C PHE A 104 -11.13 -1.40 -19.07
N ARG A 105 -11.68 -2.44 -18.43
CA ARG A 105 -12.09 -3.68 -19.12
C ARG A 105 -13.20 -3.46 -20.13
N LEU A 106 -14.19 -2.64 -19.81
CA LEU A 106 -15.26 -2.28 -20.73
C LEU A 106 -14.73 -1.54 -21.97
N GLY A 107 -13.68 -0.73 -21.80
CA GLY A 107 -13.03 -0.03 -22.90
C GLY A 107 -11.89 -0.79 -23.59
N GLY A 108 -11.61 -2.06 -23.23
CA GLY A 108 -10.49 -2.81 -23.81
C GLY A 108 -9.11 -2.37 -23.31
N ALA A 109 -9.05 -1.45 -22.35
CA ALA A 109 -7.82 -0.85 -21.85
C ALA A 109 -7.17 -1.65 -20.71
N SER A 110 -5.87 -1.48 -20.56
CA SER A 110 -5.06 -1.98 -19.45
C SER A 110 -4.12 -0.88 -18.98
N ARG A 111 -3.97 -0.77 -17.67
CA ARG A 111 -2.99 0.11 -17.05
C ARG A 111 -1.75 -0.70 -16.73
N VAL A 112 -0.63 -0.35 -17.34
CA VAL A 112 0.68 -0.94 -17.07
C VAL A 112 1.48 0.04 -16.23
N VAL A 113 1.99 -0.42 -15.08
CA VAL A 113 2.88 0.38 -14.23
C VAL A 113 4.24 -0.29 -14.19
N LEU A 114 5.24 0.46 -14.62
CA LEU A 114 6.63 0.02 -14.66
C LEU A 114 7.38 0.60 -13.45
N TYR A 115 8.14 -0.25 -12.79
CA TYR A 115 8.94 0.09 -11.61
C TYR A 115 10.42 -0.10 -11.93
N PRO A 116 11.11 0.96 -12.37
CA PRO A 116 12.54 0.89 -12.64
C PRO A 116 13.35 0.64 -11.37
N THR A 117 14.47 -0.06 -11.52
CA THR A 117 15.44 -0.32 -10.45
C THR A 117 16.04 0.99 -9.93
N GLY A 118 16.24 1.09 -8.62
CA GLY A 118 16.92 2.23 -7.99
C GLY A 118 16.17 3.57 -8.01
N GLN A 119 15.00 3.66 -8.67
CA GLN A 119 14.25 4.89 -8.79
C GLN A 119 13.23 5.07 -7.63
N PRO A 120 13.04 6.32 -7.13
CA PRO A 120 12.04 6.58 -6.11
C PRO A 120 10.61 6.42 -6.66
N LYS A 121 9.64 6.14 -5.78
CA LYS A 121 8.23 5.91 -6.15
C LYS A 121 7.61 6.99 -7.04
N LYS A 122 8.08 8.23 -6.96
CA LYS A 122 7.61 9.34 -7.82
C LYS A 122 7.99 9.19 -9.30
N LYS A 123 8.93 8.31 -9.62
CA LYS A 123 9.42 8.07 -10.97
C LYS A 123 8.93 6.77 -11.61
N THR A 124 7.82 6.23 -11.10
CA THR A 124 7.14 5.11 -11.75
C THR A 124 6.43 5.57 -13.03
N PHE A 125 6.49 4.75 -14.06
CA PHE A 125 5.80 5.01 -15.33
C PHE A 125 4.48 4.28 -15.34
N SER A 126 3.42 5.00 -15.65
CA SER A 126 2.09 4.40 -15.78
C SER A 126 1.56 4.67 -17.17
N LEU A 127 1.45 3.62 -17.96
CA LEU A 127 0.98 3.61 -19.33
C LEU A 127 -0.47 3.12 -19.37
N CYS A 128 -1.21 3.56 -20.35
CA CYS A 128 -2.54 3.03 -20.64
C CYS A 128 -2.51 2.48 -22.07
N LEU A 129 -2.59 1.17 -22.21
CA LEU A 129 -2.42 0.44 -23.45
C LEU A 129 -3.67 -0.39 -23.75
N GLU A 130 -3.81 -0.87 -24.96
CA GLU A 130 -4.76 -1.93 -25.29
C GLU A 130 -4.41 -3.20 -24.52
N LYS A 131 -5.38 -4.06 -24.33
CA LYS A 131 -5.19 -5.30 -23.57
C LYS A 131 -4.06 -6.15 -24.16
N GLU A 132 -4.05 -6.34 -25.45
CA GLU A 132 -3.10 -7.18 -26.18
C GLU A 132 -1.71 -6.58 -26.16
N ASP A 133 -1.59 -5.27 -26.38
CA ASP A 133 -0.32 -4.54 -26.29
C ASP A 133 0.28 -4.60 -24.89
N ALA A 134 -0.57 -4.54 -23.84
CA ALA A 134 -0.11 -4.61 -22.46
C ALA A 134 0.42 -6.02 -22.10
N GLU A 135 -0.20 -7.08 -22.64
CA GLU A 135 0.24 -8.46 -22.47
C GLU A 135 1.54 -8.69 -23.26
N GLU A 136 1.61 -8.27 -24.55
CA GLU A 136 2.81 -8.36 -25.36
C GLU A 136 4.00 -7.62 -24.72
N LEU A 137 3.77 -6.39 -24.25
CA LEU A 137 4.80 -5.61 -23.57
C LEU A 137 5.33 -6.31 -22.30
N ALA A 138 4.44 -6.87 -21.52
CA ALA A 138 4.83 -7.57 -20.30
C ALA A 138 5.60 -8.87 -20.61
N ASP A 139 5.20 -9.60 -21.63
CA ASP A 139 5.83 -10.86 -22.03
C ASP A 139 7.20 -10.64 -22.66
N ARG A 140 7.43 -9.49 -23.33
CA ARG A 140 8.73 -9.13 -23.85
C ARG A 140 9.67 -8.55 -22.79
N LEU A 141 9.18 -7.67 -21.90
CA LEU A 141 10.03 -7.04 -20.86
C LEU A 141 10.33 -7.99 -19.70
N LEU A 142 9.38 -8.85 -19.33
CA LEU A 142 9.49 -9.83 -18.25
C LEU A 142 8.80 -11.14 -18.67
N PRO A 143 9.46 -11.96 -19.52
CA PRO A 143 8.88 -13.21 -20.04
C PRO A 143 8.65 -14.23 -18.93
N ILE A 144 7.52 -14.94 -18.99
CA ILE A 144 7.19 -16.01 -18.04
C ILE A 144 7.53 -17.35 -18.70
N GLU A 145 8.67 -17.93 -18.36
CA GLU A 145 9.11 -19.21 -18.86
C GLU A 145 8.94 -20.29 -17.79
N HIS A 146 8.29 -21.41 -18.13
CA HIS A 146 8.10 -22.59 -17.27
C HIS A 146 7.69 -22.26 -15.82
N PRO A 147 6.53 -21.60 -15.59
CA PRO A 147 6.13 -21.17 -14.26
C PRO A 147 5.67 -22.34 -13.39
N THR A 148 6.22 -22.43 -12.19
CA THR A 148 5.62 -23.23 -11.11
C THR A 148 4.46 -22.43 -10.52
N ILE A 149 3.23 -22.95 -10.68
CA ILE A 149 2.02 -22.23 -10.26
C ILE A 149 1.51 -22.77 -8.93
N HIS A 150 1.42 -21.91 -7.95
CA HIS A 150 0.74 -22.18 -6.68
C HIS A 150 -0.67 -21.53 -6.68
N ARG A 151 -1.68 -22.35 -6.36
CA ARG A 151 -3.08 -21.90 -6.21
C ARG A 151 -3.50 -22.03 -4.78
N PRO A 152 -3.76 -20.91 -4.06
CA PRO A 152 -4.16 -20.98 -2.67
C PRO A 152 -5.39 -21.83 -2.45
N GLY A 153 -5.35 -22.72 -1.47
CA GLY A 153 -6.49 -23.50 -0.99
C GLY A 153 -7.54 -22.64 -0.29
N GLY A 154 -8.69 -23.22 0.09
CA GLY A 154 -9.78 -22.46 0.72
C GLY A 154 -9.37 -21.72 1.99
N GLY A 155 -8.62 -22.34 2.88
CA GLY A 155 -8.13 -21.73 4.10
C GLY A 155 -7.06 -20.64 3.88
N GLU A 156 -6.23 -20.78 2.84
CA GLU A 156 -5.26 -19.77 2.45
C GLU A 156 -5.95 -18.56 1.83
N ARG A 157 -6.97 -18.77 0.99
CA ARG A 157 -7.78 -17.68 0.44
C ARG A 157 -8.48 -16.88 1.52
N MET A 158 -9.07 -17.55 2.52
CA MET A 158 -9.67 -16.88 3.65
C MET A 158 -8.64 -16.03 4.41
N ALA A 159 -7.44 -16.57 4.62
CA ALA A 159 -6.35 -15.85 5.24
C ALA A 159 -5.88 -14.66 4.37
N LEU A 160 -5.76 -14.82 3.05
CA LEU A 160 -5.45 -13.73 2.13
C LEU A 160 -6.49 -12.61 2.21
N VAL A 161 -7.78 -12.93 2.27
CA VAL A 161 -8.86 -11.95 2.43
C VAL A 161 -8.73 -11.17 3.74
N LEU A 162 -8.60 -11.89 4.87
CA LEU A 162 -8.57 -11.28 6.19
C LEU A 162 -7.28 -10.50 6.45
N LEU A 163 -6.14 -11.02 6.00
CA LEU A 163 -4.82 -10.44 6.24
C LEU A 163 -4.41 -9.41 5.17
N GLY A 164 -5.04 -9.45 3.99
CA GLY A 164 -4.88 -8.46 2.92
C GLY A 164 -5.75 -7.21 3.09
N ALA A 165 -6.73 -7.23 4.01
CA ALA A 165 -7.62 -6.10 4.24
C ALA A 165 -6.85 -4.89 4.79
N ASN A 166 -6.75 -3.83 3.97
CA ASN A 166 -6.09 -2.58 4.33
C ASN A 166 -7.11 -1.53 4.79
N SER A 167 -7.35 -1.47 6.09
CA SER A 167 -8.34 -0.57 6.68
C SER A 167 -8.00 0.92 6.53
N ILE A 168 -6.70 1.29 6.45
CA ILE A 168 -6.28 2.69 6.33
C ILE A 168 -6.70 3.28 4.98
N SER A 169 -6.43 2.58 3.88
CA SER A 169 -6.86 3.05 2.55
C SER A 169 -8.37 3.10 2.42
N THR A 170 -9.07 2.18 3.07
CA THR A 170 -10.55 2.15 3.10
C THR A 170 -11.12 3.29 3.94
N LEU A 171 -10.50 3.62 5.08
CA LEU A 171 -10.87 4.76 5.91
C LEU A 171 -10.76 6.07 5.13
N THR A 172 -9.69 6.26 4.36
CA THR A 172 -9.50 7.45 3.52
C THR A 172 -10.61 7.56 2.46
N LEU A 173 -10.96 6.46 1.80
CA LEU A 173 -12.05 6.43 0.82
C LEU A 173 -13.41 6.70 1.46
N LEU A 174 -13.66 6.15 2.65
CA LEU A 174 -14.89 6.38 3.39
C LEU A 174 -15.00 7.83 3.86
N ALA A 175 -13.90 8.42 4.37
CA ALA A 175 -13.87 9.82 4.76
C ALA A 175 -14.16 10.75 3.57
N LEU A 176 -13.63 10.44 2.39
CA LEU A 176 -13.97 11.15 1.15
C LEU A 176 -15.48 10.97 0.81
N ALA A 177 -15.98 9.74 0.88
CA ALA A 177 -17.40 9.48 0.58
C ALA A 177 -18.33 10.21 1.56
N VAL A 178 -18.01 10.24 2.84
CA VAL A 178 -18.79 11.00 3.85
C VAL A 178 -18.74 12.49 3.55
N ARG A 179 -17.55 13.04 3.27
CA ARG A 179 -17.42 14.46 2.89
C ARG A 179 -18.26 14.82 1.66
N GLU A 180 -18.26 13.93 0.67
CA GLU A 180 -19.04 14.15 -0.54
C GLU A 180 -20.55 14.00 -0.29
N THR A 181 -20.98 13.14 0.65
CA THR A 181 -22.40 13.04 1.03
C THR A 181 -22.91 14.29 1.77
N GLU A 182 -22.04 15.07 2.43
CA GLU A 182 -22.42 16.36 3.03
C GLU A 182 -22.85 17.39 1.99
N GLN A 183 -22.45 17.23 0.73
CA GLN A 183 -22.84 18.09 -0.38
C GLN A 183 -24.15 17.68 -1.05
N LEU A 184 -24.73 16.52 -0.68
CA LEU A 184 -26.00 16.05 -1.20
C LEU A 184 -27.20 16.78 -0.53
N PRO A 185 -28.38 16.87 -1.21
CA PRO A 185 -29.60 17.34 -0.59
C PRO A 185 -29.95 16.56 0.67
N GLN A 186 -30.66 17.20 1.61
CA GLN A 186 -30.99 16.59 2.91
C GLN A 186 -31.72 15.24 2.76
N ASP A 187 -32.59 15.09 1.77
CA ASP A 187 -33.33 13.84 1.50
C ASP A 187 -32.36 12.72 1.10
N ALA A 188 -31.38 13.01 0.27
CA ALA A 188 -30.35 12.04 -0.14
C ALA A 188 -29.39 11.71 1.02
N GLN A 189 -29.05 12.70 1.85
CA GLN A 189 -28.28 12.48 3.07
C GLN A 189 -29.03 11.56 4.04
N THR A 190 -30.33 11.79 4.25
CA THR A 190 -31.14 10.96 5.15
C THR A 190 -31.20 9.51 4.69
N ILE A 191 -31.34 9.27 3.38
CA ILE A 191 -31.29 7.91 2.81
C ILE A 191 -29.92 7.29 2.98
N ALA A 192 -28.84 8.02 2.67
CA ALA A 192 -27.47 7.53 2.77
C ALA A 192 -27.08 7.17 4.22
N PHE A 193 -27.52 7.98 5.18
CA PHE A 193 -27.22 7.76 6.61
C PHE A 193 -28.26 6.91 7.34
N ALA A 194 -29.45 6.67 6.78
CA ALA A 194 -30.50 5.88 7.43
C ALA A 194 -30.04 4.50 7.85
N GLN A 195 -29.30 3.82 7.01
CA GLN A 195 -28.72 2.50 7.30
C GLN A 195 -27.68 2.57 8.44
N LEU A 196 -26.78 3.55 8.38
CA LEU A 196 -25.76 3.74 9.41
C LEU A 196 -26.41 4.16 10.73
N ASN A 197 -27.43 5.01 10.71
CA ASN A 197 -28.22 5.40 11.87
C ASN A 197 -28.93 4.22 12.50
N PHE A 198 -29.50 3.32 11.70
CA PHE A 198 -30.14 2.09 12.19
C PHE A 198 -29.14 1.22 12.96
N PHE A 199 -27.95 0.95 12.38
CA PHE A 199 -26.91 0.18 13.05
C PHE A 199 -26.35 0.90 14.27
N ALA A 200 -26.22 2.23 14.24
CA ALA A 200 -25.78 3.01 15.37
C ALA A 200 -26.80 2.97 16.51
N ALA A 201 -28.09 3.06 16.22
CA ALA A 201 -29.16 2.92 17.22
C ALA A 201 -29.20 1.50 17.81
N LEU A 202 -28.95 0.47 17.02
CA LEU A 202 -28.83 -0.90 17.51
C LEU A 202 -27.63 -1.06 18.46
N ALA A 203 -26.47 -0.51 18.08
CA ALA A 203 -25.25 -0.55 18.90
C ALA A 203 -25.40 0.31 20.18
N ALA A 204 -26.16 1.40 20.14
CA ALA A 204 -26.44 2.28 21.29
C ALA A 204 -27.25 1.59 22.40
N ARG A 205 -27.86 0.45 22.14
CA ARG A 205 -28.49 -0.38 23.18
C ARG A 205 -27.51 -0.97 24.18
N TRP A 206 -26.23 -1.11 23.75
CA TRP A 206 -25.17 -1.75 24.53
C TRP A 206 -24.02 -0.80 24.86
N LEU A 207 -23.91 0.31 24.13
CA LEU A 207 -22.79 1.24 24.20
C LEU A 207 -23.30 2.69 24.31
N PRO A 208 -22.53 3.61 24.92
CA PRO A 208 -22.81 5.04 24.83
C PRO A 208 -22.92 5.49 23.35
N ALA A 209 -23.79 6.45 23.06
CA ALA A 209 -24.11 6.86 21.69
C ALA A 209 -22.86 7.22 20.84
N GLY A 210 -21.90 7.93 21.41
CA GLY A 210 -20.63 8.23 20.72
C GLY A 210 -19.79 7.00 20.40
N ALA A 211 -19.74 6.02 21.32
CA ALA A 211 -19.04 4.76 21.10
C ALA A 211 -19.75 3.88 20.06
N ALA A 212 -21.09 3.89 20.03
CA ALA A 212 -21.88 3.17 19.06
C ALA A 212 -21.57 3.61 17.62
N TRP A 213 -21.48 4.92 17.38
CA TRP A 213 -21.07 5.47 16.09
C TRP A 213 -19.66 5.06 15.67
N LEU A 214 -18.70 5.10 16.59
CA LEU A 214 -17.33 4.68 16.30
C LEU A 214 -17.26 3.18 15.94
N VAL A 215 -18.05 2.34 16.61
CA VAL A 215 -18.11 0.90 16.30
C VAL A 215 -18.73 0.66 14.94
N VAL A 216 -19.81 1.34 14.59
CA VAL A 216 -20.46 1.22 13.27
C VAL A 216 -19.52 1.71 12.17
N LEU A 217 -18.84 2.84 12.37
CA LEU A 217 -17.84 3.34 11.44
C LEU A 217 -16.69 2.34 11.23
N ALA A 218 -16.15 1.82 12.33
CA ALA A 218 -15.08 0.81 12.27
C ALA A 218 -15.53 -0.48 11.57
N ALA A 219 -16.75 -0.95 11.84
CA ALA A 219 -17.32 -2.12 11.19
C ALA A 219 -17.54 -1.90 9.69
N THR A 220 -18.00 -0.71 9.29
CA THR A 220 -18.18 -0.33 7.88
C THR A 220 -16.85 -0.28 7.14
N VAL A 221 -15.83 0.37 7.75
CA VAL A 221 -14.45 0.42 7.19
C VAL A 221 -13.89 -0.98 7.04
N PHE A 222 -14.04 -1.80 8.06
CA PHE A 222 -13.52 -3.17 8.03
C PHE A 222 -14.27 -4.04 7.02
N GLY A 223 -15.60 -3.98 6.99
CA GLY A 223 -16.45 -4.73 6.06
C GLY A 223 -16.15 -4.37 4.59
N THR A 224 -16.06 -3.08 4.28
CA THR A 224 -15.70 -2.62 2.92
C THR A 224 -14.27 -3.01 2.54
N SER A 225 -13.33 -2.99 3.49
CA SER A 225 -11.96 -3.46 3.28
C SER A 225 -11.91 -4.97 3.00
N LEU A 226 -12.70 -5.76 3.72
CA LEU A 226 -12.83 -7.20 3.48
C LEU A 226 -13.43 -7.50 2.10
N LEU A 227 -14.51 -6.81 1.72
CA LEU A 227 -15.14 -6.97 0.40
C LEU A 227 -14.16 -6.65 -0.73
N ARG A 228 -13.38 -5.57 -0.58
CA ARG A 228 -12.32 -5.22 -1.53
C ARG A 228 -11.26 -6.32 -1.61
N SER A 229 -10.76 -6.80 -0.46
CA SER A 229 -9.76 -7.86 -0.40
C SER A 229 -10.30 -9.17 -0.99
N PHE A 230 -11.54 -9.52 -0.69
CA PHE A 230 -12.22 -10.67 -1.30
C PHE A 230 -12.28 -10.54 -2.82
N ALA A 231 -12.73 -9.41 -3.34
CA ALA A 231 -12.80 -9.17 -4.78
C ALA A 231 -11.43 -9.27 -5.48
N GLN A 232 -10.35 -8.90 -4.79
CA GLN A 232 -8.98 -9.00 -5.30
C GLN A 232 -8.42 -10.43 -5.23
N THR A 233 -8.87 -11.26 -4.27
CA THR A 233 -8.36 -12.64 -4.10
C THR A 233 -9.12 -13.67 -4.93
N VAL A 234 -10.18 -13.29 -5.63
CA VAL A 234 -10.87 -14.19 -6.56
C VAL A 234 -9.93 -14.64 -7.68
N ARG A 235 -9.82 -15.94 -7.90
CA ARG A 235 -8.90 -16.56 -8.88
C ARG A 235 -7.44 -16.19 -8.67
N TYR A 236 -7.06 -15.94 -7.41
CA TYR A 236 -5.69 -15.61 -7.07
C TYR A 236 -4.76 -16.80 -7.35
N GLN A 237 -3.62 -16.51 -7.96
CA GLN A 237 -2.54 -17.44 -8.26
C GLN A 237 -1.21 -16.75 -8.03
N VAL A 238 -0.26 -17.48 -7.49
CA VAL A 238 1.14 -17.09 -7.39
C VAL A 238 1.94 -18.02 -8.30
N TRP A 239 2.91 -17.49 -8.98
CA TRP A 239 3.79 -18.26 -9.82
C TRP A 239 5.23 -17.83 -9.62
N ARG A 240 6.14 -18.75 -9.87
CA ARG A 240 7.58 -18.53 -9.84
C ARG A 240 8.21 -19.15 -11.07
N THR A 241 9.18 -18.44 -11.64
CA THR A 241 10.18 -18.93 -12.58
C THR A 241 11.56 -18.83 -11.94
N GLU A 242 12.64 -19.20 -12.62
CA GLU A 242 14.00 -19.04 -12.08
C GLU A 242 14.28 -17.59 -11.72
N ASP A 243 13.96 -16.64 -12.61
CA ASP A 243 14.32 -15.23 -12.47
C ASP A 243 13.20 -14.33 -11.93
N GLN A 244 11.97 -14.85 -11.82
CA GLN A 244 10.82 -14.00 -11.51
C GLN A 244 9.84 -14.66 -10.56
N ILE A 245 9.15 -13.84 -9.82
CA ILE A 245 7.99 -14.23 -9.02
C ILE A 245 6.84 -13.28 -9.33
N GLY A 246 5.63 -13.82 -9.38
CA GLY A 246 4.48 -12.97 -9.67
C GLY A 246 3.20 -13.48 -9.07
N SER A 247 2.19 -12.64 -9.16
CA SER A 247 0.83 -12.96 -8.74
C SER A 247 -0.18 -12.37 -9.69
N LYS A 248 -1.29 -13.06 -9.87
CA LYS A 248 -2.43 -12.57 -10.65
C LYS A 248 -3.74 -12.96 -9.98
N GLY A 249 -4.74 -12.13 -10.15
CA GLY A 249 -6.05 -12.38 -9.58
C GLY A 249 -7.03 -11.23 -9.80
N GLY A 250 -8.12 -11.26 -9.05
CA GLY A 250 -9.13 -10.23 -9.02
C GLY A 250 -10.34 -10.48 -9.91
N TRP A 251 -11.50 -10.09 -9.38
CA TRP A 251 -12.79 -10.11 -10.09
C TRP A 251 -13.19 -8.73 -10.59
N LEU A 252 -13.33 -7.77 -9.68
CA LEU A 252 -13.66 -6.38 -10.03
C LEU A 252 -12.45 -5.68 -10.66
N GLN A 253 -11.29 -5.81 -10.07
CA GLN A 253 -10.03 -5.29 -10.59
C GLN A 253 -9.11 -6.47 -10.84
N LYS A 254 -8.97 -6.87 -12.10
CA LYS A 254 -7.95 -7.85 -12.47
C LYS A 254 -6.59 -7.20 -12.35
N PHE A 255 -5.64 -7.92 -11.77
CA PHE A 255 -4.27 -7.46 -11.69
C PHE A 255 -3.31 -8.63 -11.95
N GLU A 256 -2.16 -8.28 -12.46
CA GLU A 256 -1.01 -9.15 -12.60
C GLU A 256 0.22 -8.36 -12.17
N CYS A 257 1.02 -8.93 -11.31
CA CYS A 257 2.26 -8.34 -10.83
C CYS A 257 3.40 -9.30 -11.15
N ARG A 258 4.42 -8.83 -11.86
CA ARG A 258 5.65 -9.55 -12.17
C ARG A 258 6.79 -8.85 -11.48
N VAL A 259 7.61 -9.58 -10.77
CA VAL A 259 8.72 -9.07 -9.97
C VAL A 259 9.96 -9.87 -10.32
N ARG A 260 11.05 -9.21 -10.66
CA ARG A 260 12.34 -9.85 -10.91
C ARG A 260 12.94 -10.30 -9.57
N SER A 261 13.29 -11.58 -9.45
CA SER A 261 13.80 -12.18 -8.20
C SER A 261 15.07 -11.48 -7.70
N SER A 262 16.01 -11.17 -8.60
CA SER A 262 17.25 -10.45 -8.28
C SER A 262 17.05 -9.00 -7.80
N GLN A 263 15.88 -8.40 -8.05
CA GLN A 263 15.55 -7.03 -7.68
C GLN A 263 14.64 -6.93 -6.45
N ILE A 264 14.37 -8.06 -5.80
CA ILE A 264 13.63 -8.07 -4.54
C ILE A 264 14.52 -7.48 -3.45
N SER A 265 14.10 -6.34 -2.92
CA SER A 265 14.82 -5.67 -1.83
C SER A 265 14.63 -6.40 -0.50
N PHE A 266 13.42 -6.82 -0.21
CA PHE A 266 13.12 -7.58 1.00
C PHE A 266 11.76 -8.29 0.93
N ALA A 267 11.64 -9.36 1.69
CA ALA A 267 10.38 -10.04 2.00
C ALA A 267 9.93 -9.64 3.42
N ASP A 268 8.71 -9.16 3.56
CA ASP A 268 8.09 -8.69 4.81
C ASP A 268 7.02 -9.67 5.28
N VAL A 269 7.28 -10.41 6.32
CA VAL A 269 6.32 -11.30 6.97
C VAL A 269 5.66 -10.56 8.11
N ARG A 270 4.33 -10.44 8.09
CA ARG A 270 3.59 -9.62 9.05
C ARG A 270 2.86 -10.48 10.07
N PHE A 271 3.18 -10.27 11.32
CA PHE A 271 2.55 -10.93 12.46
C PHE A 271 1.51 -10.00 13.08
N SER A 272 0.30 -10.00 12.52
CA SER A 272 -0.84 -9.30 13.13
C SER A 272 -1.50 -10.18 14.21
N PRO A 273 -2.32 -9.60 15.12
CA PRO A 273 -3.11 -10.40 16.06
C PRO A 273 -4.00 -11.44 15.36
N VAL A 274 -4.59 -11.08 14.22
CA VAL A 274 -5.41 -11.96 13.39
C VAL A 274 -4.56 -13.07 12.77
N ALA A 275 -3.37 -12.75 12.26
CA ALA A 275 -2.45 -13.73 11.70
C ALA A 275 -2.02 -14.76 12.77
N ARG A 276 -1.75 -14.31 14.00
CA ARG A 276 -1.42 -15.18 15.14
C ARG A 276 -2.59 -16.11 15.51
N LEU A 277 -3.80 -15.58 15.53
CA LEU A 277 -5.00 -16.38 15.81
C LEU A 277 -5.21 -17.47 14.75
N MET A 278 -5.00 -17.12 13.48
CA MET A 278 -5.13 -18.05 12.35
C MET A 278 -3.92 -18.98 12.18
N ARG A 279 -2.80 -18.71 12.86
CA ARG A 279 -1.50 -19.38 12.66
C ARG A 279 -1.07 -19.37 11.19
N ARG A 280 -1.32 -18.22 10.49
CA ARG A 280 -1.01 -18.02 9.08
C ARG A 280 -0.32 -16.69 8.89
N TRP A 281 0.78 -16.71 8.16
CA TRP A 281 1.69 -15.57 8.02
C TRP A 281 1.66 -15.03 6.60
N PRO A 282 1.15 -13.81 6.38
CA PRO A 282 1.17 -13.17 5.08
C PRO A 282 2.58 -12.65 4.76
N VAL A 283 3.02 -12.92 3.53
CA VAL A 283 4.30 -12.50 2.99
C VAL A 283 4.09 -11.44 1.94
N PHE A 284 4.74 -10.30 2.11
CA PHE A 284 4.76 -9.21 1.15
C PHE A 284 6.16 -9.07 0.57
N VAL A 285 6.27 -8.90 -0.72
CA VAL A 285 7.54 -8.73 -1.42
C VAL A 285 7.65 -7.30 -1.91
N THR A 286 8.78 -6.67 -1.67
CA THR A 286 9.09 -5.33 -2.16
C THR A 286 10.29 -5.38 -3.08
N ALA A 287 10.12 -4.90 -4.32
CA ALA A 287 11.17 -4.82 -5.31
C ALA A 287 11.26 -3.39 -5.86
N GLY A 288 12.41 -2.78 -5.70
CA GLY A 288 12.55 -1.36 -6.00
C GLY A 288 11.53 -0.53 -5.22
N CYS A 289 10.69 0.23 -5.93
CA CYS A 289 9.60 1.00 -5.32
C CYS A 289 8.22 0.31 -5.42
N CYS A 290 8.17 -0.92 -5.97
CA CYS A 290 6.97 -1.74 -6.00
C CYS A 290 6.73 -2.38 -4.64
N SER A 291 5.63 -2.03 -4.00
CA SER A 291 5.16 -2.65 -2.75
C SER A 291 3.68 -2.99 -2.91
N PRO A 292 3.35 -4.24 -3.25
CA PRO A 292 1.97 -4.67 -3.45
C PRO A 292 1.11 -4.45 -2.20
N GLU A 293 -0.15 -4.10 -2.41
CA GLU A 293 -1.12 -3.95 -1.30
C GLU A 293 -1.53 -5.31 -0.72
N LEU A 294 -1.59 -6.34 -1.56
CA LEU A 294 -1.93 -7.70 -1.15
C LEU A 294 -0.67 -8.49 -0.81
N PRO A 295 -0.76 -9.42 0.15
CA PRO A 295 0.32 -10.38 0.37
C PRO A 295 0.51 -11.25 -0.87
N LEU A 296 1.76 -11.54 -1.19
CA LEU A 296 2.10 -12.42 -2.31
C LEU A 296 1.57 -13.83 -2.08
N PHE A 297 1.76 -14.34 -0.86
CA PHE A 297 1.20 -15.63 -0.41
C PHE A 297 1.02 -15.61 1.12
N VAL A 298 0.37 -16.65 1.62
CA VAL A 298 0.21 -16.88 3.06
C VAL A 298 0.63 -18.30 3.36
N TYR A 299 1.57 -18.50 4.27
CA TYR A 299 1.98 -19.83 4.70
C TYR A 299 1.55 -20.12 6.13
N ARG A 300 1.47 -21.40 6.48
CA ARG A 300 1.11 -21.85 7.83
C ARG A 300 2.37 -21.98 8.69
N SER A 301 2.22 -21.70 9.97
CA SER A 301 3.29 -21.97 10.94
C SER A 301 3.70 -23.45 10.91
N GLY A 302 4.98 -23.74 10.69
CA GLY A 302 5.50 -25.09 10.50
C GLY A 302 5.55 -25.61 9.07
N GLU A 303 4.95 -24.91 8.11
CA GLU A 303 4.99 -25.23 6.66
C GLU A 303 5.91 -24.22 5.93
N GLU A 304 7.17 -24.18 6.31
CA GLU A 304 8.14 -23.24 5.71
C GLU A 304 8.61 -23.66 4.30
N GLU A 305 8.24 -24.85 3.84
CA GLU A 305 8.58 -25.35 2.51
C GLU A 305 8.10 -24.39 1.43
N MET A 306 6.85 -23.95 1.51
CA MET A 306 6.28 -22.99 0.56
C MET A 306 7.05 -21.66 0.52
N PHE A 307 7.56 -21.20 1.66
CA PHE A 307 8.38 -20.00 1.71
C PHE A 307 9.73 -20.23 1.02
N ARG A 308 10.35 -21.39 1.22
CA ARG A 308 11.62 -21.77 0.57
C ARG A 308 11.46 -21.96 -0.93
N ASP A 309 10.34 -22.55 -1.36
CA ASP A 309 10.08 -22.79 -2.79
C ASP A 309 9.84 -21.51 -3.55
N LEU A 310 9.07 -20.58 -2.97
CA LEU A 310 8.75 -19.30 -3.61
C LEU A 310 9.85 -18.24 -3.44
N LEU A 311 10.58 -18.24 -2.32
CA LEU A 311 11.59 -17.25 -1.99
C LEU A 311 12.87 -17.91 -1.42
N PRO A 312 13.61 -18.73 -2.19
CA PRO A 312 14.78 -19.47 -1.70
C PRO A 312 15.92 -18.58 -1.21
N ASP A 313 16.03 -17.36 -1.76
CA ASP A 313 17.07 -16.42 -1.37
C ASP A 313 16.79 -15.76 -0.01
N PHE A 314 15.57 -15.88 0.51
CA PHE A 314 15.15 -15.30 1.77
C PHE A 314 14.98 -16.41 2.81
N ARG A 315 15.51 -16.19 4.02
CA ARG A 315 15.35 -17.12 5.14
C ARG A 315 14.60 -16.46 6.27
N MET A 316 13.64 -17.18 6.82
CA MET A 316 13.01 -16.77 8.08
C MET A 316 14.01 -16.94 9.20
N PRO A 317 14.06 -16.00 10.15
CA PRO A 317 14.85 -16.17 11.35
C PRO A 317 14.29 -17.31 12.17
N PRO A 318 15.12 -18.04 12.95
CA PRO A 318 14.63 -18.97 13.93
C PRO A 318 13.65 -18.26 14.90
N GLU A 319 12.66 -18.97 15.40
CA GLU A 319 11.61 -18.40 16.29
C GLU A 319 12.19 -17.65 17.50
N PHE A 320 13.38 -18.00 17.90
CA PHE A 320 14.11 -17.43 19.02
C PHE A 320 15.20 -16.44 18.62
N LEU A 321 14.83 -15.39 17.92
CA LEU A 321 15.59 -14.16 18.02
C LEU A 321 15.26 -13.52 19.37
N ALA A 322 15.55 -14.23 20.40
CA ALA A 322 15.53 -13.71 21.75
C ALA A 322 16.79 -12.87 21.99
N ASP A 323 16.89 -11.76 21.31
CA ASP A 323 17.67 -10.69 21.89
C ASP A 323 16.85 -10.05 23.02
N THR A 324 16.83 -10.72 24.13
CA THR A 324 16.29 -10.30 25.43
C THR A 324 17.16 -9.24 26.08
N ARG A 325 18.12 -8.66 25.36
CA ARG A 325 19.03 -7.65 25.90
C ARG A 325 18.23 -6.43 26.34
N LYS A 326 18.51 -6.02 27.56
CA LYS A 326 17.92 -4.86 28.23
C LYS A 326 18.00 -3.63 27.34
N ARG A 327 16.89 -3.26 26.71
CA ARG A 327 16.80 -2.04 25.93
C ARG A 327 16.67 -0.84 26.86
N SER A 328 17.23 0.28 26.44
CA SER A 328 17.13 1.51 27.19
C SER A 328 15.70 2.05 27.21
N LEU A 329 15.29 2.68 28.31
CA LEU A 329 14.02 3.39 28.43
C LEU A 329 13.85 4.50 27.39
N ILE A 330 14.94 4.99 26.82
CA ILE A 330 14.96 5.94 25.69
C ILE A 330 14.15 5.41 24.49
N PHE A 331 14.04 4.08 24.35
CA PHE A 331 13.21 3.45 23.30
C PHE A 331 11.75 3.96 23.36
N PHE A 332 11.26 4.28 24.53
CA PHE A 332 9.87 4.75 24.73
C PHE A 332 9.68 6.25 24.50
N ALA A 333 10.75 7.04 24.47
CA ALA A 333 10.65 8.49 24.38
C ALA A 333 9.75 9.00 23.22
N PRO A 334 9.84 8.45 21.98
CA PRO A 334 9.01 8.92 20.87
C PRO A 334 7.50 8.67 21.05
N ALA A 335 7.11 7.69 21.87
CA ALA A 335 5.71 7.37 22.15
C ALA A 335 5.27 7.89 23.52
N GLY A 336 6.16 7.88 24.51
CA GLY A 336 5.88 8.25 25.89
C GLY A 336 5.75 9.76 26.08
N VAL A 337 6.58 10.55 25.42
CA VAL A 337 6.52 12.02 25.53
C VAL A 337 5.19 12.58 25.00
N PRO A 338 4.72 12.24 23.78
CA PRO A 338 3.42 12.68 23.30
C PRO A 338 2.27 12.21 24.20
N PHE A 339 2.34 10.97 24.70
CA PHE A 339 1.34 10.44 25.62
C PHE A 339 1.27 11.26 26.93
N ALA A 340 2.42 11.54 27.55
CA ALA A 340 2.50 12.32 28.77
C ALA A 340 1.97 13.76 28.58
N LEU A 341 2.30 14.39 27.43
CA LEU A 341 1.78 15.72 27.08
C LEU A 341 0.26 15.69 26.89
N CYS A 342 -0.28 14.73 26.14
CA CYS A 342 -1.72 14.60 25.96
C CYS A 342 -2.44 14.34 27.29
N LEU A 343 -1.89 13.48 28.13
CA LEU A 343 -2.43 13.21 29.46
C LEU A 343 -2.44 14.46 30.34
N LEU A 344 -1.35 15.25 30.33
CA LEU A 344 -1.27 16.52 31.03
C LEU A 344 -2.34 17.50 30.52
N LEU A 345 -2.52 17.60 29.20
CA LEU A 345 -3.54 18.47 28.62
C LEU A 345 -4.96 18.03 29.03
N VAL A 346 -5.25 16.74 29.10
CA VAL A 346 -6.54 16.22 29.61
C VAL A 346 -6.73 16.61 31.07
N LEU A 347 -5.71 16.46 31.90
CA LEU A 347 -5.78 16.84 33.31
C LEU A 347 -6.01 18.35 33.50
N VAL A 348 -5.26 19.18 32.77
CA VAL A 348 -5.43 20.63 32.82
C VAL A 348 -6.82 21.03 32.30
N SER A 349 -7.28 20.50 31.20
CA SER A 349 -8.58 20.82 30.59
C SER A 349 -9.75 20.47 31.51
N ARG A 350 -9.62 19.44 32.34
CA ARG A 350 -10.65 19.05 33.31
C ARG A 350 -10.95 20.15 34.30
N TYR A 351 -9.96 20.98 34.66
CA TYR A 351 -10.09 22.06 35.62
C TYR A 351 -10.36 23.41 34.95
N THR A 352 -9.81 23.65 33.74
CA THR A 352 -9.92 24.94 33.06
C THR A 352 -11.06 25.01 32.05
N LEU A 353 -11.25 23.96 31.26
CA LEU A 353 -12.21 23.88 30.14
C LEU A 353 -12.84 22.47 30.05
N PRO A 354 -13.78 22.13 30.95
CA PRO A 354 -14.35 20.78 31.03
C PRO A 354 -15.00 20.30 29.73
N SER A 355 -15.54 21.20 28.91
CA SER A 355 -16.14 20.91 27.61
C SER A 355 -15.16 20.35 26.58
N MET A 356 -13.87 20.67 26.67
CA MET A 356 -12.81 20.20 25.78
C MET A 356 -12.21 18.86 26.21
N THR A 357 -12.45 18.41 27.42
CA THR A 357 -11.90 17.17 27.97
C THR A 357 -12.21 15.95 27.10
N PRO A 358 -13.46 15.70 26.62
CA PRO A 358 -13.77 14.55 25.78
C PRO A 358 -13.02 14.56 24.44
N LEU A 359 -12.81 15.74 23.85
CA LEU A 359 -12.07 15.91 22.61
C LEU A 359 -10.58 15.55 22.78
N LEU A 360 -9.97 15.94 23.91
CA LEU A 360 -8.57 15.64 24.22
C LEU A 360 -8.35 14.18 24.64
N MET A 361 -9.38 13.46 25.05
CA MET A 361 -9.27 12.02 25.33
C MET A 361 -8.96 11.21 24.06
N ILE A 362 -9.44 11.64 22.88
CA ILE A 362 -9.21 10.94 21.61
C ILE A 362 -7.71 10.87 21.28
N PRO A 363 -6.96 11.98 21.16
CA PRO A 363 -5.52 11.93 20.92
C PRO A 363 -4.75 11.19 22.01
N THR A 364 -5.21 11.30 23.28
CA THR A 364 -4.60 10.56 24.39
C THR A 364 -4.74 9.06 24.22
N LEU A 365 -5.91 8.56 23.81
CA LEU A 365 -6.13 7.15 23.51
C LEU A 365 -5.27 6.69 22.32
N ILE A 366 -5.14 7.51 21.28
CA ILE A 366 -4.27 7.22 20.15
C ILE A 366 -2.81 7.09 20.60
N CYS A 367 -2.32 8.03 21.42
CA CYS A 367 -0.97 7.99 21.99
C CYS A 367 -0.76 6.76 22.89
N LEU A 368 -1.78 6.35 23.65
CA LEU A 368 -1.74 5.12 24.45
C LEU A 368 -1.58 3.87 23.57
N LEU A 369 -2.27 3.79 22.43
CA LEU A 369 -2.11 2.70 21.47
C LEU A 369 -0.69 2.68 20.87
N PHE A 370 -0.11 3.85 20.57
CA PHE A 370 1.29 3.95 20.15
C PHE A 370 2.26 3.51 21.24
N LEU A 371 2.00 3.84 22.49
CA LEU A 371 2.79 3.42 23.64
C LEU A 371 2.71 1.90 23.84
N ALA A 372 1.52 1.30 23.72
CA ALA A 372 1.35 -0.15 23.73
C ALA A 372 2.10 -0.84 22.58
N GLY A 373 2.06 -0.26 21.37
CA GLY A 373 2.87 -0.73 20.23
C GLY A 373 4.37 -0.62 20.51
N ALA A 374 4.83 0.47 21.13
CA ALA A 374 6.23 0.62 21.54
C ALA A 374 6.63 -0.42 22.60
N TRP A 375 5.77 -0.73 23.55
CA TRP A 375 6.00 -1.80 24.54
C TRP A 375 6.17 -3.17 23.88
N MET A 376 5.30 -3.50 22.92
CA MET A 376 5.43 -4.73 22.13
C MET A 376 6.75 -4.74 21.35
N GLY A 377 7.10 -3.62 20.68
CA GLY A 377 8.37 -3.45 19.99
C GLY A 377 9.58 -3.60 20.90
N TYR A 378 9.53 -3.02 22.09
CA TYR A 378 10.59 -3.14 23.09
C TYR A 378 10.97 -4.59 23.40
N ARG A 379 10.00 -5.50 23.37
CA ARG A 379 10.22 -6.94 23.62
C ARG A 379 10.63 -7.73 22.37
N GLN A 380 10.28 -7.28 21.18
CA GLN A 380 10.29 -8.10 19.96
C GLN A 380 11.16 -7.55 18.82
N GLU A 381 11.54 -6.26 18.86
CA GLU A 381 12.42 -5.70 17.84
C GLU A 381 13.86 -6.24 17.98
N GLY A 382 14.52 -6.48 16.86
CA GLY A 382 15.88 -6.95 16.81
C GLY A 382 16.39 -7.03 15.38
N ILE A 383 17.68 -7.23 15.23
CA ILE A 383 18.33 -7.46 13.96
C ILE A 383 19.18 -8.73 14.08
N TRP A 384 19.21 -9.48 13.00
CA TRP A 384 19.94 -10.73 12.95
C TRP A 384 20.70 -10.85 11.62
N PRO A 385 22.02 -10.64 11.66
CA PRO A 385 22.89 -10.84 10.52
C PRO A 385 23.23 -12.32 10.38
N GLN A 386 23.09 -12.89 9.19
CA GLN A 386 23.51 -14.24 8.86
C GLN A 386 23.80 -14.39 7.37
N ASP A 387 24.98 -14.90 7.02
CA ASP A 387 25.35 -15.31 5.65
C ASP A 387 25.05 -14.24 4.57
N GLY A 388 25.49 -13.01 4.77
CA GLY A 388 25.24 -11.90 3.84
C GLY A 388 23.79 -11.40 3.81
N ARG A 389 22.96 -11.82 4.77
CA ARG A 389 21.54 -11.46 4.87
C ARG A 389 21.28 -10.76 6.19
N LEU A 390 20.37 -9.82 6.17
CA LEU A 390 19.89 -9.12 7.36
C LEU A 390 18.44 -9.40 7.57
N THR A 391 18.10 -10.05 8.68
CA THR A 391 16.72 -10.18 9.10
C THR A 391 16.46 -9.25 10.27
N LEU A 392 15.42 -8.45 10.16
CA LEU A 392 15.05 -7.51 11.21
C LEU A 392 13.60 -7.73 11.64
N ARG A 393 13.38 -7.62 12.94
CA ARG A 393 12.03 -7.54 13.51
C ARG A 393 11.76 -6.12 13.93
N ARG A 394 10.66 -5.58 13.46
CA ARG A 394 10.24 -4.21 13.75
C ARG A 394 8.77 -4.17 14.09
N GLN A 395 8.43 -3.48 15.15
CA GLN A 395 7.04 -3.19 15.50
C GLN A 395 6.58 -1.91 14.80
N LYS A 396 5.45 -1.98 14.11
CA LYS A 396 4.78 -0.81 13.52
C LYS A 396 3.31 -0.82 13.94
N GLY A 397 2.96 0.01 14.90
CA GLY A 397 1.64 -0.04 15.54
C GLY A 397 1.43 -1.39 16.24
N LEU A 398 0.35 -2.08 15.89
CA LEU A 398 0.02 -3.40 16.44
C LEU A 398 0.62 -4.57 15.63
N TYR A 399 1.34 -4.30 14.56
CA TYR A 399 1.92 -5.32 13.68
C TYR A 399 3.41 -5.48 13.94
N LEU A 400 3.83 -6.72 14.13
CA LEU A 400 5.24 -7.08 14.09
C LEU A 400 5.59 -7.46 12.65
N HIS A 401 6.56 -6.77 12.08
CA HIS A 401 7.12 -7.05 10.78
C HIS A 401 8.43 -7.83 10.95
N CYS A 402 8.54 -8.97 10.31
CA CYS A 402 9.80 -9.68 10.15
C CYS A 402 10.26 -9.47 8.71
N ILE A 403 11.29 -8.69 8.53
CA ILE A 403 11.79 -8.26 7.24
C ILE A 403 13.09 -9.00 6.96
N CYS A 404 13.04 -9.89 5.97
CA CYS A 404 14.19 -10.60 5.46
C CYS A 404 14.78 -9.78 4.31
N ALA A 405 15.95 -9.19 4.51
CA ALA A 405 16.61 -8.35 3.52
C ALA A 405 17.79 -9.10 2.89
N PHE A 406 17.81 -9.12 1.57
CA PHE A 406 18.90 -9.65 0.78
C PHE A 406 18.98 -8.85 -0.52
N HIS A 407 19.87 -7.86 -0.55
CA HIS A 407 20.09 -7.05 -1.74
C HIS A 407 21.53 -6.53 -1.77
N PRO A 408 22.24 -6.65 -2.90
CA PRO A 408 23.66 -6.22 -2.99
C PRO A 408 23.82 -4.70 -2.77
N ASP A 409 22.81 -3.90 -3.13
CA ASP A 409 22.85 -2.43 -3.00
C ASP A 409 22.24 -1.93 -1.67
N LEU A 410 22.17 -2.78 -0.65
CA LEU A 410 21.69 -2.39 0.67
C LEU A 410 22.74 -1.50 1.36
N CYS A 411 22.34 -0.28 1.71
CA CYS A 411 23.19 0.65 2.44
C CYS A 411 22.77 0.70 3.91
N LEU A 412 23.73 0.46 4.80
CA LEU A 412 23.56 0.60 6.23
C LEU A 412 24.12 1.94 6.70
N THR A 413 23.35 2.64 7.53
CA THR A 413 23.81 3.83 8.25
C THR A 413 23.52 3.69 9.73
N SER A 414 24.52 3.99 10.56
CA SER A 414 24.40 4.04 12.01
C SER A 414 24.28 5.48 12.47
N VAL A 415 23.29 5.75 13.32
CA VAL A 415 23.08 7.08 13.92
C VAL A 415 22.98 6.93 15.43
N GLN A 416 23.81 7.67 16.13
CA GLN A 416 23.84 7.71 17.59
C GLN A 416 23.43 9.09 18.07
N SER A 417 22.41 9.16 18.93
CA SER A 417 22.12 10.40 19.67
C SER A 417 23.06 10.53 20.89
N PRO A 418 23.29 11.73 21.43
CA PRO A 418 24.14 11.90 22.62
C PRO A 418 23.70 11.00 23.81
N TRP A 419 22.40 10.81 23.97
CA TRP A 419 21.81 9.94 25.00
C TRP A 419 22.04 8.45 24.71
N ALA A 420 22.01 8.06 23.43
CA ALA A 420 22.27 6.69 23.03
C ALA A 420 23.76 6.34 23.16
N TYR A 421 24.63 7.30 22.92
CA TYR A 421 26.08 7.17 23.10
C TYR A 421 26.45 6.80 24.54
N SER A 422 25.86 7.47 25.55
CA SER A 422 26.14 7.18 26.96
C SER A 422 25.79 5.75 27.38
N VAL A 423 24.88 5.07 26.65
CA VAL A 423 24.46 3.69 26.92
C VAL A 423 24.95 2.70 25.85
N ARG A 424 25.93 3.10 25.01
CA ARG A 424 26.50 2.31 23.91
C ARG A 424 25.46 1.66 23.02
N ARG A 425 24.50 2.49 22.56
CA ARG A 425 23.43 2.04 21.67
C ARG A 425 23.33 2.93 20.45
N THR A 426 22.88 2.33 19.35
CA THR A 426 22.76 2.99 18.08
C THR A 426 21.40 2.68 17.41
N THR A 427 21.02 3.50 16.46
CA THR A 427 19.90 3.26 15.57
C THR A 427 20.45 2.94 14.20
N LEU A 428 20.19 1.72 13.71
CA LEU A 428 20.54 1.33 12.36
C LEU A 428 19.41 1.70 11.40
N THR A 429 19.81 2.31 10.28
CA THR A 429 18.94 2.62 9.18
C THR A 429 19.39 1.83 7.95
N LEU A 430 18.52 0.93 7.50
CA LEU A 430 18.70 0.20 6.25
C LEU A 430 18.05 1.02 5.14
N THR A 431 18.83 1.36 4.14
CA THR A 431 18.35 2.09 2.95
C THR A 431 18.45 1.15 1.75
N PHE A 432 17.30 0.86 1.16
CA PHE A 432 17.16 0.02 -0.03
C PHE A 432 17.10 0.85 -1.31
N PRO A 433 17.35 0.22 -2.48
CA PRO A 433 17.06 0.83 -3.76
C PRO A 433 15.63 1.41 -3.79
N GLY A 434 15.44 2.57 -4.45
CA GLY A 434 14.15 3.28 -4.41
C GLY A 434 13.94 4.16 -3.19
N LYS A 435 14.98 4.37 -2.35
CA LYS A 435 14.96 5.22 -1.13
C LYS A 435 14.00 4.75 -0.04
N ILE A 436 13.73 3.46 0.01
CA ILE A 436 12.97 2.88 1.13
C ILE A 436 13.90 2.78 2.33
N LYS A 437 13.50 3.36 3.45
CA LYS A 437 14.28 3.37 4.70
C LYS A 437 13.58 2.56 5.78
N LEU A 438 14.31 1.67 6.41
CA LEU A 438 13.87 0.89 7.56
C LEU A 438 14.80 1.16 8.73
N ASN A 439 14.24 1.57 9.86
CA ASN A 439 14.99 1.89 11.05
C ASN A 439 14.76 0.84 12.12
N VAL A 440 15.84 0.36 12.73
CA VAL A 440 15.81 -0.48 13.94
C VAL A 440 16.50 0.31 15.06
N ARG A 441 15.76 0.51 16.15
CA ARG A 441 16.16 1.43 17.22
C ARG A 441 16.83 0.71 18.36
N SER A 442 17.74 1.41 19.01
CA SER A 442 18.33 1.00 20.29
C SER A 442 19.01 -0.38 20.26
N ILE A 443 19.84 -0.60 19.23
CA ILE A 443 20.65 -1.81 19.08
C ILE A 443 21.98 -1.58 19.83
N PRO A 444 22.56 -2.61 20.48
CA PRO A 444 23.92 -2.54 21.00
C PRO A 444 24.93 -2.24 19.89
N GLU A 445 25.95 -1.44 20.19
CA GLU A 445 26.97 -1.03 19.22
C GLU A 445 27.73 -2.23 18.62
N GLU A 446 28.05 -3.23 19.44
CA GLU A 446 28.67 -4.47 19.00
C GLU A 446 27.85 -5.26 17.97
N GLU A 447 26.52 -5.24 18.08
CA GLU A 447 25.63 -5.89 17.11
C GLU A 447 25.53 -5.09 15.82
N ALA A 448 25.56 -3.78 15.94
CA ALA A 448 25.62 -2.91 14.77
C ALA A 448 26.89 -3.17 13.95
N GLU A 449 28.05 -3.26 14.61
CA GLU A 449 29.33 -3.59 13.97
C GLU A 449 29.29 -4.95 13.27
N ARG A 450 28.69 -5.97 13.89
CA ARG A 450 28.48 -7.28 13.25
C ARG A 450 27.60 -7.18 12.00
N CYS A 451 26.60 -6.30 12.01
CA CYS A 451 25.78 -6.09 10.81
C CYS A 451 26.59 -5.48 9.66
N PHE A 452 27.52 -4.58 9.96
CA PHE A 452 28.44 -4.02 8.94
C PHE A 452 29.37 -5.09 8.38
N SER A 453 30.02 -5.87 9.25
CA SER A 453 30.95 -6.94 8.83
C SER A 453 30.28 -8.09 8.06
N THR A 454 28.98 -8.27 8.17
CA THR A 454 28.23 -9.31 7.44
C THR A 454 27.91 -8.88 6.01
N LEU A 455 27.89 -7.56 5.73
CA LEU A 455 27.59 -7.02 4.40
C LEU A 455 28.84 -6.65 3.60
N GLU A 456 30.02 -6.58 4.25
CA GLU A 456 31.32 -6.49 3.58
C GLU A 456 31.71 -7.87 3.00
#